data_f4183ed2c8ea1c9248b36045eee77b28
#
_entry.id   f4183ed2c8ea1c9248b36045eee77b28
#
_cell.length_a   1.000
_cell.length_b   1.000
_cell.length_c   1.000
_cell.angle_alpha   90.00
_cell.angle_beta   90.00
_cell.angle_gamma   90.00
#
_symmetry.space_group_name_H-M   'P 1'
#
loop_
_entity.id
_entity.type
_entity.pdbx_description
1 polymer ?
#
loop_
_entity_poly.entity_id
_entity_poly.type
_entity_poly.pdbx_seq_one_letter_code
_entity_poly.pdbx_strand_id
1 'polypeptide(L)'
;MTKLSVNINKVATLRNARGGNMPDVERFAVDCELFGAQGITVHPRPDERHIRKEDVYQLKAMVTTELNVEGNPTDEFLALVTDIRPTQVTLVPDDPSQLTSNHGWDTRRHLDFLKGVVNQLHAYRIRVSIFVDPDPVMVEYALRAGADRVELYTGPYAEMFAENPKKAIEAYRPAATKAHELGLGMNAGHDLNLKNLKPFIQAFPWTAEVSIGHAIICDALYLGIQETIQEYLNLLK
;
A
#
# COMPACT_ATOMS: atom_id res chain seq x y z
N MET A 1 8.73 0.80 15.11
CA MET A 1 9.59 0.62 13.89
C MET A 1 8.67 0.48 12.70
N THR A 2 8.91 1.22 11.64
CA THR A 2 8.11 1.18 10.40
C THR A 2 8.28 -0.16 9.71
N LYS A 3 7.18 -0.78 9.26
CA LYS A 3 7.19 -2.05 8.53
C LYS A 3 7.39 -1.81 7.03
N LEU A 4 8.10 -2.74 6.37
CA LEU A 4 8.18 -2.81 4.92
C LEU A 4 7.15 -3.81 4.41
N SER A 5 6.17 -3.35 3.64
CA SER A 5 5.28 -4.17 2.83
C SER A 5 5.72 -4.12 1.38
N VAL A 6 6.02 -5.26 0.79
CA VAL A 6 6.45 -5.34 -0.61
C VAL A 6 5.23 -5.50 -1.51
N ASN A 7 4.97 -4.51 -2.36
CA ASN A 7 3.91 -4.59 -3.36
C ASN A 7 4.42 -5.37 -4.59
N ILE A 8 3.87 -6.56 -4.80
CA ILE A 8 4.35 -7.52 -5.82
C ILE A 8 3.60 -7.44 -7.16
N ASN A 9 2.77 -6.41 -7.37
CA ASN A 9 1.99 -6.25 -8.60
C ASN A 9 2.85 -6.29 -9.87
N LYS A 10 4.07 -5.70 -9.84
CA LYS A 10 4.96 -5.66 -11.02
C LYS A 10 5.54 -7.03 -11.38
N VAL A 11 5.72 -7.90 -10.40
CA VAL A 11 6.10 -9.31 -10.63
C VAL A 11 5.00 -10.02 -11.41
N ALA A 12 3.74 -9.85 -10.98
CA ALA A 12 2.58 -10.39 -11.68
C ALA A 12 2.40 -9.78 -13.09
N THR A 13 2.70 -8.49 -13.27
CA THR A 13 2.73 -7.86 -14.60
C THR A 13 3.73 -8.55 -15.54
N LEU A 14 4.93 -8.84 -15.03
CA LEU A 14 5.96 -9.54 -15.80
C LEU A 14 5.53 -10.96 -16.15
N ARG A 15 4.94 -11.71 -15.22
CA ARG A 15 4.35 -13.03 -15.46
C ARG A 15 3.30 -12.97 -16.58
N ASN A 16 2.38 -12.01 -16.49
CA ASN A 16 1.27 -11.89 -17.44
C ASN A 16 1.73 -11.46 -18.84
N ALA A 17 2.86 -10.75 -18.98
CA ALA A 17 3.37 -10.29 -20.27
C ALA A 17 3.73 -11.43 -21.23
N ARG A 18 4.01 -12.64 -20.71
CA ARG A 18 4.39 -13.79 -21.54
C ARG A 18 3.42 -14.97 -21.43
N GLY A 19 2.58 -14.99 -20.43
CA GLY A 19 1.76 -16.16 -20.07
C GLY A 19 2.57 -17.21 -19.26
N GLY A 20 1.90 -18.24 -18.79
CA GLY A 20 2.49 -19.21 -17.88
C GLY A 20 2.60 -18.69 -16.44
N ASN A 21 3.54 -19.25 -15.64
CA ASN A 21 3.72 -18.92 -14.23
C ASN A 21 5.16 -18.45 -13.90
N MET A 22 5.81 -17.75 -14.81
CA MET A 22 7.15 -17.18 -14.56
C MET A 22 7.18 -15.67 -14.82
N PRO A 23 7.66 -14.87 -13.86
CA PRO A 23 8.06 -15.23 -12.49
C PRO A 23 6.88 -15.77 -11.66
N ASP A 24 7.17 -16.71 -10.76
CA ASP A 24 6.19 -17.26 -9.83
C ASP A 24 5.90 -16.24 -8.73
N VAL A 25 4.67 -15.73 -8.69
CA VAL A 25 4.24 -14.64 -7.78
C VAL A 25 4.18 -15.11 -6.33
N GLU A 26 3.74 -16.33 -6.11
CA GLU A 26 3.63 -16.95 -4.79
C GLU A 26 5.01 -17.19 -4.18
N ARG A 27 5.89 -17.79 -4.95
CA ARG A 27 7.28 -18.01 -4.56
C ARG A 27 7.98 -16.68 -4.26
N PHE A 28 7.76 -15.66 -5.08
CA PHE A 28 8.33 -14.34 -4.88
C PHE A 28 7.86 -13.70 -3.56
N ALA A 29 6.58 -13.85 -3.20
CA ALA A 29 6.05 -13.36 -1.94
C ALA A 29 6.74 -14.04 -0.74
N VAL A 30 6.89 -15.37 -0.76
CA VAL A 30 7.59 -16.14 0.27
C VAL A 30 9.05 -15.72 0.37
N ASP A 31 9.74 -15.57 -0.75
CA ASP A 31 11.13 -15.10 -0.77
C ASP A 31 11.27 -13.68 -0.19
N CYS A 32 10.31 -12.77 -0.44
CA CYS A 32 10.29 -11.46 0.20
C CYS A 32 10.21 -11.55 1.73
N GLU A 33 9.35 -12.41 2.27
CA GLU A 33 9.26 -12.64 3.72
C GLU A 33 10.55 -13.23 4.29
N LEU A 34 11.14 -14.22 3.62
CA LEU A 34 12.42 -14.82 4.01
C LEU A 34 13.56 -13.80 4.05
N PHE A 35 13.51 -12.79 3.19
CA PHE A 35 14.48 -11.69 3.17
C PHE A 35 14.15 -10.56 4.14
N GLY A 36 13.07 -10.67 4.91
CA GLY A 36 12.75 -9.79 6.04
C GLY A 36 11.63 -8.79 5.80
N ALA A 37 10.90 -8.85 4.68
CA ALA A 37 9.67 -8.07 4.51
C ALA A 37 8.65 -8.44 5.59
N GLN A 38 7.95 -7.42 6.13
CA GLN A 38 6.96 -7.62 7.19
C GLN A 38 5.52 -7.57 6.66
N GLY A 39 5.35 -7.44 5.36
CA GLY A 39 4.07 -7.49 4.68
C GLY A 39 4.23 -7.69 3.19
N ILE A 40 3.16 -8.20 2.59
CA ILE A 40 2.98 -8.33 1.15
C ILE A 40 1.74 -7.54 0.78
N THR A 41 1.86 -6.68 -0.23
CA THR A 41 0.75 -5.89 -0.76
C THR A 41 0.43 -6.34 -2.19
N VAL A 42 -0.85 -6.49 -2.47
CA VAL A 42 -1.38 -6.84 -3.79
C VAL A 42 -2.61 -6.01 -4.14
N HIS A 43 -2.80 -5.71 -5.44
CA HIS A 43 -3.96 -5.00 -5.94
C HIS A 43 -4.63 -5.81 -7.07
N PRO A 44 -5.58 -6.69 -6.78
CA PRO A 44 -6.33 -7.42 -7.80
C PRO A 44 -7.30 -6.48 -8.52
N ARG A 45 -6.87 -5.91 -9.64
CA ARG A 45 -7.75 -5.07 -10.46
C ARG A 45 -8.79 -5.92 -11.20
N PRO A 46 -9.97 -5.36 -11.53
CA PRO A 46 -11.04 -6.12 -12.20
C PRO A 46 -10.62 -6.77 -13.53
N ASP A 47 -9.65 -6.18 -14.24
CA ASP A 47 -9.13 -6.70 -15.52
C ASP A 47 -7.95 -7.67 -15.35
N GLU A 48 -7.54 -7.96 -14.14
CA GLU A 48 -6.44 -8.88 -13.80
C GLU A 48 -5.13 -8.61 -14.57
N ARG A 49 -4.86 -7.34 -14.93
CA ARG A 49 -3.66 -6.95 -15.68
C ARG A 49 -2.35 -7.32 -14.99
N HIS A 50 -2.38 -7.55 -13.68
CA HIS A 50 -1.26 -8.05 -12.88
C HIS A 50 -1.73 -9.15 -11.90
N ILE A 51 -2.07 -8.84 -10.66
CA ILE A 51 -2.59 -9.81 -9.69
C ILE A 51 -3.96 -10.32 -10.14
N ARG A 52 -4.12 -11.64 -10.17
CA ARG A 52 -5.38 -12.33 -10.44
C ARG A 52 -6.08 -12.63 -9.12
N LYS A 53 -7.38 -12.86 -9.16
CA LYS A 53 -8.13 -13.26 -7.96
C LYS A 53 -7.59 -14.55 -7.35
N GLU A 54 -7.20 -15.51 -8.18
CA GLU A 54 -6.61 -16.76 -7.73
C GLU A 54 -5.30 -16.54 -6.98
N ASP A 55 -4.43 -15.63 -7.44
CA ASP A 55 -3.20 -15.29 -6.73
C ASP A 55 -3.50 -14.83 -5.29
N VAL A 56 -4.59 -14.09 -5.07
CA VAL A 56 -4.93 -13.59 -3.74
C VAL A 56 -5.30 -14.73 -2.79
N TYR A 57 -6.03 -15.75 -3.26
CA TYR A 57 -6.34 -16.94 -2.47
C TYR A 57 -5.07 -17.72 -2.12
N GLN A 58 -4.16 -17.92 -3.07
CA GLN A 58 -2.90 -18.62 -2.85
C GLN A 58 -2.01 -17.86 -1.86
N LEU A 59 -1.86 -16.54 -2.06
CA LEU A 59 -1.08 -15.70 -1.17
C LEU A 59 -1.65 -15.69 0.26
N LYS A 60 -2.98 -15.71 0.42
CA LYS A 60 -3.59 -15.82 1.76
C LYS A 60 -3.19 -17.09 2.49
N ALA A 61 -3.00 -18.18 1.77
CA ALA A 61 -2.58 -19.46 2.36
C ALA A 61 -1.09 -19.50 2.70
N MET A 62 -0.25 -18.73 2.00
CA MET A 62 1.22 -18.81 2.05
C MET A 62 1.87 -17.67 2.84
N VAL A 63 1.33 -16.45 2.79
CA VAL A 63 1.88 -15.30 3.49
C VAL A 63 1.71 -15.46 5.00
N THR A 64 2.81 -15.40 5.72
CA THR A 64 2.88 -15.58 7.18
C THR A 64 2.95 -14.27 7.96
N THR A 65 3.33 -13.18 7.29
CA THR A 65 3.36 -11.83 7.84
C THR A 65 2.02 -11.11 7.62
N GLU A 66 2.00 -9.87 7.17
CA GLU A 66 0.76 -9.13 6.90
C GLU A 66 0.43 -9.17 5.39
N LEU A 67 -0.75 -9.71 5.04
CA LEU A 67 -1.28 -9.56 3.68
C LEU A 67 -2.17 -8.32 3.63
N ASN A 68 -1.79 -7.35 2.79
CA ASN A 68 -2.58 -6.16 2.46
C ASN A 68 -3.16 -6.30 1.05
N VAL A 69 -4.47 -6.16 0.91
CA VAL A 69 -5.16 -6.20 -0.38
C VAL A 69 -5.73 -4.80 -0.69
N GLU A 70 -5.22 -4.20 -1.75
CA GLU A 70 -5.68 -2.88 -2.22
C GLU A 70 -6.83 -3.04 -3.22
N GLY A 71 -7.78 -2.13 -3.21
CA GLY A 71 -8.82 -2.09 -4.24
C GLY A 71 -9.89 -1.04 -4.01
N ASN A 72 -10.64 -0.76 -5.11
CA ASN A 72 -11.85 0.03 -5.04
C ASN A 72 -12.95 -0.87 -4.43
N PRO A 73 -13.69 -0.41 -3.43
CA PRO A 73 -14.71 -1.20 -2.72
C PRO A 73 -15.99 -1.45 -3.55
N THR A 74 -15.84 -2.08 -4.70
CA THR A 74 -16.94 -2.66 -5.47
C THR A 74 -17.48 -3.90 -4.77
N ASP A 75 -18.71 -4.30 -5.09
CA ASP A 75 -19.32 -5.51 -4.52
C ASP A 75 -18.45 -6.75 -4.74
N GLU A 76 -17.84 -6.86 -5.93
CA GLU A 76 -16.94 -7.96 -6.28
C GLU A 76 -15.65 -7.97 -5.44
N PHE A 77 -15.04 -6.80 -5.24
CA PHE A 77 -13.87 -6.65 -4.38
C PHE A 77 -14.20 -6.96 -2.93
N LEU A 78 -15.32 -6.44 -2.42
CA LEU A 78 -15.77 -6.69 -1.05
C LEU A 78 -16.08 -8.18 -0.83
N ALA A 79 -16.69 -8.86 -1.79
CA ALA A 79 -16.92 -10.30 -1.73
C ALA A 79 -15.58 -11.07 -1.63
N LEU A 80 -14.58 -10.74 -2.46
CA LEU A 80 -13.25 -11.35 -2.43
C LEU A 80 -12.60 -11.16 -1.05
N VAL A 81 -12.48 -9.93 -0.55
CA VAL A 81 -11.73 -9.66 0.68
C VAL A 81 -12.45 -10.15 1.94
N THR A 82 -13.78 -10.21 1.95
CA THR A 82 -14.53 -10.80 3.07
C THR A 82 -14.45 -12.32 3.12
N ASP A 83 -14.24 -12.97 1.98
CA ASP A 83 -14.00 -14.41 1.89
C ASP A 83 -12.60 -14.77 2.38
N ILE A 84 -11.55 -14.13 1.85
CA ILE A 84 -10.16 -14.43 2.18
C ILE A 84 -9.70 -13.86 3.53
N ARG A 85 -10.34 -12.78 4.02
CA ARG A 85 -10.01 -12.09 5.28
C ARG A 85 -8.51 -11.80 5.41
N PRO A 86 -7.96 -10.89 4.58
CA PRO A 86 -6.57 -10.50 4.70
C PRO A 86 -6.32 -9.76 6.02
N THR A 87 -5.07 -9.53 6.38
CA THR A 87 -4.71 -8.76 7.58
C THR A 87 -5.18 -7.31 7.47
N GLN A 88 -5.04 -6.73 6.26
CA GLN A 88 -5.43 -5.36 5.96
C GLN A 88 -6.08 -5.28 4.57
N VAL A 89 -7.00 -4.35 4.44
CA VAL A 89 -7.50 -3.85 3.15
C VAL A 89 -7.18 -2.37 3.06
N THR A 90 -6.55 -1.94 1.95
CA THR A 90 -6.38 -0.53 1.63
C THR A 90 -7.40 -0.13 0.56
N LEU A 91 -8.34 0.74 0.94
CA LEU A 91 -9.37 1.24 0.03
C LEU A 91 -8.80 2.34 -0.86
N VAL A 92 -8.83 2.12 -2.18
CA VAL A 92 -8.37 3.10 -3.20
C VAL A 92 -9.53 3.51 -4.10
N PRO A 93 -9.59 4.78 -4.58
CA PRO A 93 -10.70 5.28 -5.41
C PRO A 93 -10.55 4.96 -6.89
N ASP A 94 -9.64 4.05 -7.26
CA ASP A 94 -9.24 3.81 -8.64
C ASP A 94 -10.40 3.41 -9.54
N ASP A 95 -10.58 4.14 -10.64
CA ASP A 95 -11.41 3.70 -11.75
C ASP A 95 -10.77 2.49 -12.46
N PRO A 96 -11.56 1.49 -12.93
CA PRO A 96 -11.03 0.33 -13.64
C PRO A 96 -10.16 0.66 -14.85
N SER A 97 -10.41 1.78 -15.53
CA SER A 97 -9.63 2.24 -16.69
C SER A 97 -8.30 2.91 -16.32
N GLN A 98 -8.09 3.26 -15.06
CA GLN A 98 -6.92 3.99 -14.59
C GLN A 98 -5.66 3.11 -14.59
N LEU A 99 -4.54 3.61 -15.14
CA LEU A 99 -3.30 2.83 -15.25
C LEU A 99 -2.68 2.52 -13.88
N THR A 100 -2.64 3.52 -13.01
CA THR A 100 -2.14 3.42 -11.63
C THR A 100 -2.89 4.41 -10.75
N SER A 101 -2.86 4.22 -9.43
CA SER A 101 -3.45 5.19 -8.49
C SER A 101 -2.74 6.54 -8.64
N ASN A 102 -3.50 7.62 -8.75
CA ASN A 102 -2.99 8.97 -8.96
C ASN A 102 -3.66 10.03 -8.08
N HIS A 103 -4.57 9.61 -7.19
CA HIS A 103 -5.23 10.45 -6.19
C HIS A 103 -5.82 9.57 -5.09
N GLY A 104 -6.03 10.16 -3.91
CA GLY A 104 -6.69 9.54 -2.79
C GLY A 104 -8.22 9.76 -2.78
N TRP A 105 -8.90 9.15 -1.80
CA TRP A 105 -10.31 9.39 -1.56
C TRP A 105 -10.59 10.83 -1.09
N ASP A 106 -11.60 11.48 -1.65
CA ASP A 106 -12.30 12.58 -0.97
C ASP A 106 -13.17 11.97 0.16
N THR A 107 -12.54 11.74 1.31
CA THR A 107 -13.18 11.07 2.46
C THR A 107 -14.31 11.88 3.05
N ARG A 108 -14.31 13.22 2.88
CA ARG A 108 -15.39 14.09 3.32
C ARG A 108 -16.63 13.90 2.45
N ARG A 109 -16.47 13.88 1.14
CA ARG A 109 -17.57 13.71 0.18
C ARG A 109 -18.17 12.30 0.25
N HIS A 110 -17.33 11.29 0.49
CA HIS A 110 -17.72 9.89 0.49
C HIS A 110 -17.85 9.28 1.89
N LEU A 111 -18.04 10.12 2.94
CA LEU A 111 -18.02 9.70 4.33
C LEU A 111 -18.97 8.53 4.62
N ASP A 112 -20.25 8.66 4.28
CA ASP A 112 -21.26 7.64 4.61
C ASP A 112 -21.02 6.33 3.87
N PHE A 113 -20.58 6.41 2.61
CA PHE A 113 -20.19 5.25 1.83
C PHE A 113 -19.00 4.51 2.46
N LEU A 114 -17.92 5.24 2.71
CA LEU A 114 -16.71 4.67 3.32
C LEU A 114 -16.99 4.09 4.71
N LYS A 115 -17.82 4.75 5.50
CA LYS A 115 -18.24 4.26 6.82
C LYS A 115 -18.98 2.92 6.71
N GLY A 116 -19.86 2.78 5.74
CA GLY A 116 -20.54 1.50 5.46
C GLY A 116 -19.57 0.39 5.12
N VAL A 117 -18.61 0.68 4.22
CA VAL A 117 -17.57 -0.27 3.80
C VAL A 117 -16.65 -0.65 4.98
N VAL A 118 -16.18 0.33 5.75
CA VAL A 118 -15.33 0.07 6.92
C VAL A 118 -16.03 -0.82 7.94
N ASN A 119 -17.30 -0.52 8.27
CA ASN A 119 -18.09 -1.35 9.19
C ASN A 119 -18.25 -2.78 8.68
N GLN A 120 -18.49 -2.96 7.36
CA GLN A 120 -18.57 -4.29 6.76
C GLN A 120 -17.25 -5.05 6.91
N LEU A 121 -16.10 -4.44 6.61
CA LEU A 121 -14.80 -5.09 6.72
C LEU A 121 -14.43 -5.40 8.18
N HIS A 122 -14.76 -4.51 9.12
CA HIS A 122 -14.56 -4.73 10.56
C HIS A 122 -15.35 -5.92 11.09
N ALA A 123 -16.56 -6.18 10.56
CA ALA A 123 -17.35 -7.37 10.92
C ALA A 123 -16.61 -8.68 10.62
N TYR A 124 -15.68 -8.67 9.66
CA TYR A 124 -14.79 -9.79 9.32
C TYR A 124 -13.42 -9.69 9.98
N ARG A 125 -13.22 -8.73 10.91
CA ARG A 125 -11.94 -8.48 11.62
C ARG A 125 -10.79 -8.10 10.69
N ILE A 126 -11.09 -7.41 9.61
CA ILE A 126 -10.11 -6.90 8.65
C ILE A 126 -9.75 -5.47 9.05
N ARG A 127 -8.46 -5.16 9.21
CA ARG A 127 -7.96 -3.81 9.41
C ARG A 127 -8.15 -2.99 8.14
N VAL A 128 -8.65 -1.77 8.26
CA VAL A 128 -8.95 -0.91 7.11
C VAL A 128 -8.02 0.29 7.06
N SER A 129 -7.31 0.44 5.95
CA SER A 129 -6.56 1.64 5.58
C SER A 129 -7.31 2.36 4.44
N ILE A 130 -7.37 3.69 4.48
CA ILE A 130 -7.95 4.49 3.39
C ILE A 130 -6.83 5.27 2.71
N PHE A 131 -6.68 5.09 1.40
CA PHE A 131 -5.72 5.83 0.58
C PHE A 131 -6.19 7.27 0.38
N VAL A 132 -5.38 8.25 0.79
CA VAL A 132 -5.75 9.66 0.80
C VAL A 132 -4.62 10.54 0.29
N ASP A 133 -4.97 11.67 -0.33
CA ASP A 133 -4.02 12.74 -0.57
C ASP A 133 -3.52 13.34 0.76
N PRO A 134 -2.33 13.97 0.81
CA PRO A 134 -1.74 14.51 2.03
C PRO A 134 -2.45 15.78 2.52
N ASP A 135 -3.76 15.69 2.70
CA ASP A 135 -4.64 16.74 3.21
C ASP A 135 -5.13 16.37 4.63
N PRO A 136 -4.89 17.21 5.66
CA PRO A 136 -5.34 16.95 7.02
C PRO A 136 -6.87 16.80 7.16
N VAL A 137 -7.65 17.41 6.25
CA VAL A 137 -9.12 17.23 6.22
C VAL A 137 -9.47 15.82 5.78
N MET A 138 -8.78 15.28 4.77
CA MET A 138 -9.02 13.91 4.30
C MET A 138 -8.67 12.89 5.40
N VAL A 139 -7.58 13.12 6.14
CA VAL A 139 -7.18 12.30 7.28
C VAL A 139 -8.24 12.32 8.40
N GLU A 140 -8.78 13.50 8.76
CA GLU A 140 -9.82 13.62 9.78
C GLU A 140 -11.09 12.86 9.38
N TYR A 141 -11.52 12.99 8.15
CA TYR A 141 -12.73 12.30 7.68
C TYR A 141 -12.51 10.78 7.47
N ALA A 142 -11.29 10.32 7.21
CA ALA A 142 -10.97 8.89 7.25
C ALA A 142 -11.20 8.29 8.66
N LEU A 143 -10.77 9.00 9.70
CA LEU A 143 -11.07 8.59 11.09
C LEU A 143 -12.59 8.58 11.36
N ARG A 144 -13.32 9.60 10.90
CA ARG A 144 -14.79 9.66 11.05
C ARG A 144 -15.50 8.52 10.32
N ALA A 145 -14.94 8.03 9.22
CA ALA A 145 -15.40 6.83 8.52
C ALA A 145 -15.11 5.53 9.31
N GLY A 146 -14.27 5.60 10.35
CA GLY A 146 -13.90 4.47 11.19
C GLY A 146 -12.64 3.73 10.75
N ALA A 147 -11.82 4.32 9.86
CA ALA A 147 -10.59 3.69 9.41
C ALA A 147 -9.61 3.46 10.57
N ASP A 148 -8.86 2.35 10.52
CA ASP A 148 -7.76 2.06 11.46
C ASP A 148 -6.48 2.79 11.07
N ARG A 149 -6.30 2.99 9.76
CA ARG A 149 -5.14 3.65 9.16
C ARG A 149 -5.53 4.55 8.00
N VAL A 150 -4.66 5.47 7.67
CA VAL A 150 -4.62 6.13 6.36
C VAL A 150 -3.34 5.75 5.66
N GLU A 151 -3.38 5.65 4.35
CA GLU A 151 -2.19 5.57 3.51
C GLU A 151 -2.04 6.87 2.73
N LEU A 152 -0.98 7.63 3.02
CA LEU A 152 -0.70 8.87 2.30
C LEU A 152 -0.15 8.57 0.91
N TYR A 153 -0.79 9.13 -0.12
CA TYR A 153 -0.31 9.06 -1.50
C TYR A 153 1.01 9.82 -1.65
N THR A 154 2.11 9.11 -1.90
CA THR A 154 3.46 9.69 -1.94
C THR A 154 4.02 9.93 -3.34
N GLY A 155 3.20 9.83 -4.40
CA GLY A 155 3.61 10.21 -5.76
C GLY A 155 4.09 11.67 -5.85
N PRO A 156 3.28 12.67 -5.44
CA PRO A 156 3.69 14.08 -5.45
C PRO A 156 4.90 14.36 -4.53
N TYR A 157 5.05 13.60 -3.44
CA TYR A 157 6.26 13.66 -2.61
C TYR A 157 7.49 13.27 -3.42
N ALA A 158 7.46 12.14 -4.11
CA ALA A 158 8.58 11.63 -4.87
C ALA A 158 8.99 12.58 -6.01
N GLU A 159 8.02 13.15 -6.72
CA GLU A 159 8.24 14.15 -7.76
C GLU A 159 8.90 15.42 -7.19
N MET A 160 8.30 15.98 -6.15
CA MET A 160 8.81 17.20 -5.51
C MET A 160 10.17 16.98 -4.84
N PHE A 161 10.39 15.78 -4.30
CA PHE A 161 11.66 15.44 -3.63
C PHE A 161 12.85 15.50 -4.56
N ALA A 162 12.68 15.14 -5.83
CA ALA A 162 13.74 15.23 -6.83
C ALA A 162 14.26 16.66 -7.04
N GLU A 163 13.38 17.66 -6.88
CA GLU A 163 13.71 19.08 -7.04
C GLU A 163 14.05 19.76 -5.70
N ASN A 164 13.25 19.51 -4.67
CA ASN A 164 13.37 20.16 -3.37
C ASN A 164 12.92 19.24 -2.22
N PRO A 165 13.82 18.46 -1.64
CA PRO A 165 13.51 17.52 -0.55
C PRO A 165 12.84 18.17 0.66
N LYS A 166 13.28 19.38 1.05
CA LYS A 166 12.71 20.08 2.20
C LYS A 166 11.24 20.47 1.95
N LYS A 167 10.95 21.03 0.77
CA LYS A 167 9.59 21.40 0.39
C LYS A 167 8.67 20.17 0.31
N ALA A 168 9.19 19.06 -0.21
CA ALA A 168 8.43 17.79 -0.28
C ALA A 168 7.99 17.32 1.11
N ILE A 169 8.90 17.33 2.09
CA ILE A 169 8.59 16.94 3.48
C ILE A 169 7.57 17.90 4.10
N GLU A 170 7.77 19.21 3.96
CA GLU A 170 6.87 20.21 4.54
C GLU A 170 5.45 20.12 3.97
N ALA A 171 5.27 19.74 2.71
CA ALA A 171 3.95 19.54 2.11
C ALA A 171 3.15 18.40 2.76
N TYR A 172 3.84 17.38 3.30
CA TYR A 172 3.22 16.22 3.95
C TYR A 172 3.02 16.40 5.45
N ARG A 173 3.73 17.34 6.07
CA ARG A 173 3.72 17.55 7.52
C ARG A 173 2.32 17.76 8.10
N PRO A 174 1.42 18.60 7.53
CA PRO A 174 0.10 18.82 8.11
C PRO A 174 -0.74 17.54 8.20
N ALA A 175 -0.77 16.72 7.14
CA ALA A 175 -1.53 15.47 7.11
C ALA A 175 -0.91 14.40 8.01
N ALA A 176 0.41 14.25 7.97
CA ALA A 176 1.13 13.29 8.81
C ALA A 176 0.98 13.61 10.31
N THR A 177 1.11 14.89 10.69
CA THR A 177 0.90 15.35 12.07
C THR A 177 -0.54 15.11 12.52
N LYS A 178 -1.51 15.42 11.65
CA LYS A 178 -2.94 15.19 11.93
C LYS A 178 -3.23 13.71 12.20
N ALA A 179 -2.69 12.79 11.39
CA ALA A 179 -2.87 11.35 11.62
C ALA A 179 -2.32 10.93 12.99
N HIS A 180 -1.13 11.41 13.33
CA HIS A 180 -0.50 11.14 14.62
C HIS A 180 -1.31 11.67 15.80
N GLU A 181 -1.74 12.94 15.75
CA GLU A 181 -2.55 13.59 16.79
C GLU A 181 -3.88 12.88 17.04
N LEU A 182 -4.49 12.36 15.99
CA LEU A 182 -5.73 11.60 16.05
C LEU A 182 -5.55 10.13 16.50
N GLY A 183 -4.32 9.67 16.69
CA GLY A 183 -4.02 8.27 16.99
C GLY A 183 -4.32 7.30 15.86
N LEU A 184 -4.45 7.82 14.62
CA LEU A 184 -4.70 7.05 13.43
C LEU A 184 -3.37 6.47 12.91
N GLY A 185 -3.32 5.18 12.61
CA GLY A 185 -2.14 4.58 11.99
C GLY A 185 -1.84 5.24 10.64
N MET A 186 -0.57 5.52 10.36
CA MET A 186 -0.18 6.13 9.09
C MET A 186 0.68 5.18 8.29
N ASN A 187 0.20 4.81 7.10
CA ASN A 187 0.97 4.16 6.06
C ASN A 187 1.36 5.20 5.00
N ALA A 188 2.36 4.87 4.19
CA ALA A 188 2.75 5.65 3.03
C ALA A 188 3.09 4.72 1.87
N GLY A 189 2.63 5.07 0.67
CA GLY A 189 2.85 4.26 -0.52
C GLY A 189 2.79 5.08 -1.80
N HIS A 190 3.35 4.51 -2.85
CA HIS A 190 3.56 5.04 -4.19
C HIS A 190 4.86 5.85 -4.35
N ASP A 191 5.73 5.39 -5.25
CA ASP A 191 6.99 6.04 -5.70
C ASP A 191 8.05 6.31 -4.62
N LEU A 192 7.90 5.74 -3.41
CA LEU A 192 8.99 5.70 -2.45
C LEU A 192 10.12 4.79 -2.98
N ASN A 193 11.38 5.21 -2.76
CA ASN A 193 12.56 4.54 -3.28
C ASN A 193 13.78 4.77 -2.37
N LEU A 194 14.92 4.16 -2.71
CA LEU A 194 16.16 4.26 -1.91
C LEU A 194 16.66 5.70 -1.65
N LYS A 195 16.26 6.68 -2.47
CA LYS A 195 16.70 8.08 -2.32
C LYS A 195 15.81 8.89 -1.39
N ASN A 196 14.50 8.67 -1.44
CA ASN A 196 13.51 9.51 -0.78
C ASN A 196 12.91 8.90 0.49
N LEU A 197 13.04 7.58 0.71
CA LEU A 197 12.43 6.87 1.83
C LEU A 197 12.98 7.32 3.19
N LYS A 198 14.31 7.31 3.37
CA LYS A 198 14.93 7.65 4.66
C LYS A 198 14.54 9.04 5.17
N PRO A 199 14.60 10.11 4.34
CA PRO A 199 14.15 11.45 4.75
C PRO A 199 12.68 11.49 5.16
N PHE A 200 11.80 10.72 4.48
CA PHE A 200 10.38 10.61 4.84
C PHE A 200 10.20 10.01 6.23
N ILE A 201 10.85 8.86 6.49
CA ILE A 201 10.75 8.18 7.80
C ILE A 201 11.37 9.02 8.92
N GLN A 202 12.47 9.72 8.68
CA GLN A 202 13.07 10.61 9.68
C GLN A 202 12.16 11.80 10.01
N ALA A 203 11.42 12.32 9.02
CA ALA A 203 10.46 13.40 9.23
C ALA A 203 9.18 12.94 9.94
N PHE A 204 8.77 11.67 9.72
CA PHE A 204 7.53 11.07 10.23
C PHE A 204 7.80 9.70 10.87
N PRO A 205 8.50 9.65 12.04
CA PRO A 205 8.96 8.39 12.65
C PRO A 205 7.82 7.52 13.20
N TRP A 206 6.60 8.03 13.23
CA TRP A 206 5.39 7.28 13.60
C TRP A 206 4.73 6.56 12.41
N THR A 207 5.33 6.59 11.21
CA THR A 207 4.84 5.82 10.07
C THR A 207 4.80 4.34 10.44
N ALA A 208 3.61 3.73 10.33
CA ALA A 208 3.42 2.34 10.73
C ALA A 208 3.95 1.37 9.67
N GLU A 209 3.76 1.71 8.37
CA GLU A 209 4.10 0.84 7.26
C GLU A 209 4.39 1.68 6.01
N VAL A 210 5.30 1.19 5.18
CA VAL A 210 5.49 1.67 3.80
C VAL A 210 5.20 0.55 2.82
N SER A 211 4.36 0.83 1.80
CA SER A 211 4.04 -0.10 0.72
C SER A 211 4.80 0.32 -0.53
N ILE A 212 5.80 -0.48 -0.93
CA ILE A 212 6.69 -0.13 -2.03
C ILE A 212 6.71 -1.26 -3.06
N GLY A 213 6.41 -0.92 -4.32
CA GLY A 213 6.36 -1.91 -5.41
C GLY A 213 7.33 -1.60 -6.53
N HIS A 214 7.00 -0.62 -7.38
CA HIS A 214 7.74 -0.37 -8.61
C HIS A 214 9.24 -0.17 -8.38
N ALA A 215 9.63 0.64 -7.41
CA ALA A 215 11.02 0.93 -7.11
C ALA A 215 11.78 -0.33 -6.65
N ILE A 216 11.21 -1.12 -5.74
CA ILE A 216 11.83 -2.38 -5.28
C ILE A 216 12.08 -3.33 -6.46
N ILE A 217 11.12 -3.48 -7.37
CA ILE A 217 11.31 -4.38 -8.51
C ILE A 217 12.34 -3.84 -9.49
N CYS A 218 12.38 -2.52 -9.74
CA CYS A 218 13.43 -1.91 -10.57
C CYS A 218 14.82 -2.11 -9.96
N ASP A 219 14.98 -1.86 -8.66
CA ASP A 219 16.26 -2.03 -7.97
C ASP A 219 16.69 -3.52 -7.96
N ALA A 220 15.72 -4.44 -7.77
CA ALA A 220 15.98 -5.88 -7.77
C ALA A 220 16.49 -6.43 -9.11
N LEU A 221 16.21 -5.76 -10.24
CA LEU A 221 16.77 -6.15 -11.54
C LEU A 221 18.30 -5.96 -11.60
N TYR A 222 18.87 -5.10 -10.76
CA TYR A 222 20.29 -4.81 -10.71
C TYR A 222 20.98 -5.41 -9.49
N LEU A 223 20.32 -5.48 -8.34
CA LEU A 223 20.88 -5.91 -7.06
C LEU A 223 20.50 -7.35 -6.68
N GLY A 224 19.43 -7.87 -7.29
CA GLY A 224 18.74 -9.05 -6.80
C GLY A 224 17.82 -8.70 -5.63
N ILE A 225 16.74 -9.49 -5.46
CA ILE A 225 15.65 -9.14 -4.52
C ILE A 225 16.08 -9.17 -3.05
N GLN A 226 16.95 -10.09 -2.67
CA GLN A 226 17.42 -10.21 -1.28
C GLN A 226 18.16 -8.93 -0.85
N GLU A 227 19.15 -8.51 -1.60
CA GLU A 227 19.92 -7.30 -1.31
C GLU A 227 19.04 -6.07 -1.32
N THR A 228 18.14 -5.98 -2.31
CA THR A 228 17.19 -4.86 -2.41
C THR A 228 16.35 -4.75 -1.14
N ILE A 229 15.75 -5.83 -0.66
CA ILE A 229 14.94 -5.79 0.56
C ILE A 229 15.78 -5.36 1.76
N GLN A 230 17.02 -5.85 1.90
CA GLN A 230 17.91 -5.45 2.98
C GLN A 230 18.25 -3.95 2.93
N GLU A 231 18.52 -3.38 1.74
CA GLU A 231 18.73 -1.96 1.57
C GLU A 231 17.53 -1.12 2.03
N TYR A 232 16.31 -1.50 1.62
CA TYR A 232 15.09 -0.82 2.07
C TYR A 232 14.89 -0.94 3.59
N LEU A 233 15.08 -2.11 4.17
CA LEU A 233 14.98 -2.33 5.63
C LEU A 233 16.00 -1.49 6.42
N ASN A 234 17.21 -1.28 5.88
CA ASN A 234 18.22 -0.44 6.51
C ASN A 234 17.82 1.04 6.55
N LEU A 235 17.02 1.50 5.58
CA LEU A 235 16.50 2.88 5.58
C LEU A 235 15.36 3.12 6.59
N LEU A 236 14.75 2.06 7.08
CA LEU A 236 13.64 2.11 8.05
C LEU A 236 14.12 2.04 9.52
N LYS A 237 15.41 1.85 9.74
CA LYS A 237 16.07 1.90 11.05
C LYS A 237 16.46 3.36 11.37
#